data_e52d5acd9e81c329035030d2dba1522c
#
_entry.id   e52d5acd9e81c329035030d2dba1522c
#
_cell.length_a   1.000
_cell.length_b   1.000
_cell.length_c   1.000
_cell.angle_alpha   90.00
_cell.angle_beta   90.00
_cell.angle_gamma   90.00
#
_symmetry.space_group_name_H-M   'P 1'
#
loop_
_entity.id
_entity.type
_entity.pdbx_description
1 polymer ?
#
loop_
_entity_poly.entity_id
_entity_poly.type
_entity_poly.pdbx_seq_one_letter_code
_entity_poly.pdbx_strand_id
1 'polypeptide(L)'
;MGTTKLKTAFKESVGCSVLEYIIRKRIDHAQHLLIATDLSIAEVAKAVGYERSDSFSSQFFRVTGFLPSEYRGLADHRDGVV
;
A
#
# COMPACT_ATOMS: atom_id res chain seq x y z
N MET A 1 5.25 -25.07 -15.62
CA MET A 1 4.59 -25.25 -15.35
C MET A 1 3.98 -24.77 -14.46
N GLY A 2 4.34 -24.98 -13.79
CA GLY A 2 3.74 -24.60 -12.68
C GLY A 2 3.43 -23.16 -12.59
N THR A 3 4.17 -22.36 -13.21
CA THR A 3 3.96 -20.92 -13.13
C THR A 3 2.59 -20.48 -13.59
N THR A 4 2.19 -20.93 -14.75
CA THR A 4 0.89 -20.55 -15.27
C THR A 4 -0.22 -21.13 -14.42
N LYS A 5 -0.08 -22.38 -14.06
CA LYS A 5 -1.09 -23.01 -13.28
C LYS A 5 -1.22 -22.37 -11.92
N LEU A 6 -0.10 -22.06 -11.33
CA LEU A 6 -0.07 -21.41 -10.05
C LEU A 6 -0.75 -20.07 -10.11
N LYS A 7 -0.52 -19.34 -11.18
CA LYS A 7 -1.12 -18.04 -11.34
C LYS A 7 -2.64 -18.15 -11.43
N THR A 8 -3.12 -19.12 -12.15
CA THR A 8 -4.54 -19.32 -12.28
C THR A 8 -5.17 -19.67 -10.94
N ALA A 9 -4.53 -20.56 -10.23
CA ALA A 9 -5.03 -20.98 -8.92
C ALA A 9 -5.05 -19.81 -7.95
N PHE A 10 -4.00 -19.01 -7.97
CA PHE A 10 -3.93 -17.85 -7.11
C PHE A 10 -5.08 -16.89 -7.40
N LYS A 11 -5.33 -16.64 -8.66
CA LYS A 11 -6.36 -15.71 -9.06
C LYS A 11 -7.73 -16.19 -8.58
N GLU A 12 -7.99 -17.44 -8.73
CA GLU A 12 -9.27 -17.99 -8.32
C GLU A 12 -9.43 -18.00 -6.82
N SER A 13 -8.36 -18.34 -6.12
CA SER A 13 -8.42 -18.44 -4.68
C SER A 13 -8.55 -17.09 -4.01
N VAL A 14 -7.77 -16.14 -4.49
CA VAL A 14 -7.70 -14.83 -3.86
C VAL A 14 -8.74 -13.87 -4.41
N GLY A 15 -9.15 -14.09 -5.64
CA GLY A 15 -10.13 -13.21 -6.27
C GLY A 15 -9.55 -11.90 -6.75
N CYS A 16 -8.24 -11.79 -6.89
CA CYS A 16 -7.61 -10.59 -7.39
C CYS A 16 -6.55 -10.94 -8.42
N SER A 17 -6.25 -9.97 -9.26
CA SER A 17 -5.26 -10.13 -10.30
C SER A 17 -3.86 -10.00 -9.74
N VAL A 18 -2.87 -10.37 -10.58
CA VAL A 18 -1.48 -10.20 -10.19
C VAL A 18 -1.18 -8.73 -9.93
N LEU A 19 -1.75 -7.86 -10.77
CA LEU A 19 -1.53 -6.43 -10.59
C LEU A 19 -2.06 -5.95 -9.25
N GLU A 20 -3.23 -6.39 -8.87
CA GLU A 20 -3.79 -6.02 -7.57
C GLU A 20 -2.94 -6.53 -6.43
N TYR A 21 -2.38 -7.70 -6.59
CA TYR A 21 -1.48 -8.26 -5.58
C TYR A 21 -0.27 -7.36 -5.41
N ILE A 22 0.32 -6.93 -6.52
CA ILE A 22 1.48 -6.04 -6.48
C ILE A 22 1.12 -4.72 -5.81
N ILE A 23 -0.04 -4.17 -6.15
CA ILE A 23 -0.49 -2.92 -5.56
C ILE A 23 -0.63 -3.08 -4.05
N ARG A 24 -1.23 -4.16 -3.61
CA ARG A 24 -1.40 -4.38 -2.17
C ARG A 24 -0.06 -4.49 -1.45
N LYS A 25 0.91 -5.14 -2.09
CA LYS A 25 2.23 -5.23 -1.48
C LYS A 25 2.89 -3.87 -1.38
N ARG A 26 2.72 -3.03 -2.40
CA ARG A 26 3.28 -1.69 -2.37
C ARG A 26 2.62 -0.86 -1.27
N ILE A 27 1.31 -0.96 -1.14
CA ILE A 27 0.59 -0.21 -0.13
C ILE A 27 0.97 -0.70 1.26
N ASP A 28 1.14 -1.99 1.41
CA ASP A 28 1.57 -2.58 2.67
C ASP A 28 2.92 -1.99 3.10
N HIS A 29 3.86 -1.94 2.17
CA HIS A 29 5.17 -1.37 2.44
C HIS A 29 5.04 0.11 2.78
N ALA A 30 4.17 0.82 2.06
CA ALA A 30 3.96 2.24 2.33
C ALA A 30 3.41 2.47 3.74
N GLN A 31 2.49 1.63 4.17
CA GLN A 31 1.95 1.74 5.52
C GLN A 31 3.07 1.65 6.56
N HIS A 32 3.96 0.72 6.34
CA HIS A 32 5.10 0.55 7.23
C HIS A 32 5.97 1.80 7.25
N LEU A 33 6.27 2.34 6.07
CA LEU A 33 7.11 3.53 5.98
C LEU A 33 6.45 4.75 6.61
N LEU A 34 5.15 4.87 6.45
CA LEU A 34 4.42 6.01 7.02
C LEU A 34 4.49 6.02 8.54
N ILE A 35 4.53 4.86 9.13
CA ILE A 35 4.57 4.74 10.59
C ILE A 35 6.00 4.75 11.11
N ALA A 36 6.88 4.06 10.44
CA ALA A 36 8.24 3.84 10.94
C ALA A 36 9.22 4.94 10.60
N THR A 37 8.88 5.82 9.65
CA THR A 37 9.80 6.87 9.22
C THR A 37 9.11 8.21 9.15
N ASP A 38 9.91 9.27 8.99
CA ASP A 38 9.39 10.62 8.81
C ASP A 38 9.39 11.06 7.36
N LEU A 39 9.50 10.11 6.44
CA LEU A 39 9.50 10.44 5.02
C LEU A 39 8.21 11.16 4.66
N SER A 40 8.31 12.10 3.73
CA SER A 40 7.13 12.79 3.25
C SER A 40 6.28 11.81 2.45
N ILE A 41 5.03 12.17 2.22
CA ILE A 41 4.14 11.32 1.44
C ILE A 41 4.72 11.09 0.04
N ALA A 42 5.28 12.14 -0.56
CA ALA A 42 5.88 12.00 -1.88
C ALA A 42 7.09 11.07 -1.86
N GLU A 43 7.86 11.12 -0.79
CA GLU A 43 9.02 10.25 -0.66
C GLU A 43 8.61 8.80 -0.47
N VAL A 44 7.57 8.58 0.32
CA VAL A 44 7.04 7.23 0.49
C VAL A 44 6.52 6.70 -0.84
N ALA A 45 5.82 7.54 -1.60
CA ALA A 45 5.30 7.13 -2.90
C ALA A 45 6.42 6.64 -3.80
N LYS A 46 7.50 7.38 -3.85
CA LYS A 46 8.65 7.00 -4.68
C LYS A 46 9.30 5.73 -4.17
N ALA A 47 9.41 5.61 -2.87
CA ALA A 47 10.07 4.45 -2.27
C ALA A 47 9.32 3.15 -2.61
N VAL A 48 8.01 3.22 -2.75
CA VAL A 48 7.24 2.02 -3.05
C VAL A 48 6.92 1.87 -4.53
N GLY A 49 7.51 2.72 -5.37
CA GLY A 49 7.44 2.51 -6.81
C GLY A 49 6.44 3.36 -7.58
N TYR A 50 5.93 4.42 -6.98
CA TYR A 50 5.04 5.33 -7.67
C TYR A 50 5.80 6.57 -8.09
N GLU A 51 5.56 7.03 -9.31
CA GLU A 51 6.23 8.24 -9.79
C GLU A 51 5.55 9.49 -9.28
N ARG A 52 4.25 9.40 -9.03
CA ARG A 52 3.47 10.55 -8.60
C ARG A 52 2.78 10.26 -7.29
N SER A 53 2.80 11.23 -6.40
CA SER A 53 2.13 11.05 -5.12
C SER A 53 0.61 11.01 -5.29
N ASP A 54 0.08 11.64 -6.34
CA ASP A 54 -1.35 11.58 -6.62
C ASP A 54 -1.80 10.15 -6.86
N SER A 55 -1.08 9.44 -7.71
CA SER A 55 -1.40 8.05 -8.01
C SER A 55 -1.28 7.19 -6.76
N PHE A 56 -0.23 7.44 -6.00
CA PHE A 56 -0.02 6.71 -4.76
C PHE A 56 -1.18 6.94 -3.79
N SER A 57 -1.56 8.20 -3.60
CA SER A 57 -2.62 8.52 -2.67
C SER A 57 -3.95 7.89 -3.06
N SER A 58 -4.26 7.90 -4.35
CA SER A 58 -5.48 7.27 -4.85
C SER A 58 -5.49 5.78 -4.55
N GLN A 59 -4.38 5.12 -4.84
CA GLN A 59 -4.29 3.69 -4.61
C GLN A 59 -4.33 3.37 -3.12
N PHE A 60 -3.64 4.18 -2.34
CA PHE A 60 -3.62 3.97 -0.90
C PHE A 60 -5.03 4.06 -0.33
N PHE A 61 -5.77 5.09 -0.73
CA PHE A 61 -7.14 5.26 -0.28
C PHE A 61 -8.01 4.10 -0.72
N ARG A 62 -7.82 3.64 -1.94
CA ARG A 62 -8.61 2.55 -2.47
C ARG A 62 -8.39 1.25 -1.71
N VAL A 63 -7.17 1.01 -1.29
CA VAL A 63 -6.83 -0.23 -0.60
C VAL A 63 -7.14 -0.17 0.88
N THR A 64 -6.83 0.96 1.52
CA THR A 64 -6.93 1.06 2.98
C THR A 64 -8.16 1.81 3.46
N GLY A 65 -8.75 2.64 2.61
CA GLY A 65 -9.86 3.49 3.03
C GLY A 65 -9.42 4.81 3.63
N PHE A 66 -8.12 5.07 3.68
CA PHE A 66 -7.58 6.31 4.23
C PHE A 66 -6.58 6.91 3.27
N LEU A 67 -6.44 8.23 3.31
CA LEU A 67 -5.36 8.87 2.60
C LEU A 67 -4.06 8.64 3.39
N PRO A 68 -2.91 8.66 2.71
CA PRO A 68 -1.66 8.41 3.42
C PRO A 68 -1.41 9.35 4.59
N SER A 69 -1.74 10.63 4.42
CA SER A 69 -1.55 11.58 5.51
C SER A 69 -2.50 11.30 6.66
N GLU A 70 -3.71 10.89 6.35
CA GLU A 70 -4.67 10.53 7.38
C GLU A 70 -4.21 9.31 8.15
N TYR A 71 -3.68 8.36 7.43
CA TYR A 71 -3.20 7.12 8.05
C TYR A 71 -2.06 7.41 9.02
N ARG A 72 -1.13 8.26 8.59
CA ARG A 72 -0.02 8.66 9.47
C ARG A 72 -0.54 9.39 10.70
N GLY A 73 -1.53 10.25 10.51
CA GLY A 73 -2.13 10.97 11.61
C GLY A 73 -2.79 10.05 12.63
N LEU A 74 -3.45 9.01 12.13
CA LEU A 74 -4.08 8.05 13.02
C LEU A 74 -3.06 7.31 13.86
N ALA A 75 -1.93 6.96 13.25
CA ALA A 75 -0.87 6.27 13.98
C ALA A 75 -0.28 7.16 15.06
N ASP A 76 -0.03 8.42 14.71
CA ASP A 76 0.51 9.37 15.69
C ASP A 76 -0.47 9.59 16.81
N HIS A 77 -1.73 9.75 16.46
CA HIS A 77 -2.76 10.00 17.44
C HIS A 77 -2.89 8.83 18.41
N ARG A 78 -2.80 7.62 17.88
CA ARG A 78 -2.90 6.44 18.71
C ARG A 78 -1.78 6.40 19.73
N ASP A 79 -0.58 6.77 19.30
CA ASP A 79 0.54 6.82 20.21
C ASP A 79 0.30 7.86 21.29
N GLY A 80 -0.27 8.98 20.90
CA GLY A 80 -0.52 10.05 21.85
C GLY A 80 -1.59 9.70 22.88
N VAL A 81 -2.53 8.86 22.48
CA VAL A 81 -3.61 8.48 23.38
C VAL A 81 -3.09 7.59 24.49
N VAL A 82 -2.17 6.74 24.16
CA VAL A 82 -1.60 5.84 25.14
C VAL A 82 -0.56 6.54 25.96
#